data_59be77cf99e533eeb2e4865dc84c1da6
#
_entry.id   59be77cf99e533eeb2e4865dc84c1da6
#
_cell.length_a   1.000
_cell.length_b   1.000
_cell.length_c   1.000
_cell.angle_alpha   90.00
_cell.angle_beta   90.00
_cell.angle_gamma   90.00
#
_symmetry.space_group_name_H-M   'P 1'
#
loop_
_entity.id
_entity.type
_entity.pdbx_description
1 polymer ?
#
loop_
_entity_poly.entity_id
_entity_poly.type
_entity_poly.pdbx_seq_one_letter_code
_entity_poly.pdbx_strand_id
1 'polypeptide(L)'
;MNGETTANQSHTINDFLPRAGNGPLSGQIVVDFSRVLAGPYSTMMLADLGATVIKVEGPGGDDTRNWSPPVRDEDATYYLSINRNKFDIVLDFSDADDLAVAQKLAARADIVVENFKPGGLKKFGLDYDSVKDANAEVIYASVTGFGAHNPLPGYDLLVQAMSGFMSVTGSPDGSPYRAGVAVFDVITGLHTTIGIMAAIQHKNLTGEGQLVETNLMSSAMSGLANQSGAYAAAGVTPTRMGNAHPSLYPYQPMATKDGELIVAAANDGQFAALAMALGRPDWAEDVRFAKAKTRNAHRDELEPELLEALQAHTAQEWFEKLTAVGLPCAPINSISQGVERARDLGLEPIVETGQGERIIPTIRNPIRLAKSEVSYDLAPPELGADSDQVRAWIDSL
;
A
#
# COMPACT_ATOMS: atom_id res chain seq x y z
N MET A 1 26.37 -45.05 -23.34
CA MET A 1 25.67 -45.40 -22.09
C MET A 1 26.47 -44.76 -20.97
N ASN A 2 26.14 -43.57 -20.59
CA ASN A 2 26.56 -42.97 -19.31
C ASN A 2 25.33 -42.22 -18.82
N GLY A 3 24.66 -42.82 -17.84
CA GLY A 3 23.55 -42.23 -17.14
C GLY A 3 24.09 -41.21 -16.14
N GLU A 4 23.86 -39.96 -16.38
CA GLU A 4 23.96 -38.94 -15.34
C GLU A 4 22.71 -38.96 -14.48
N THR A 5 22.86 -39.55 -13.31
CA THR A 5 21.92 -39.44 -12.19
C THR A 5 21.93 -38.02 -11.74
N THR A 6 20.86 -37.26 -12.00
CA THR A 6 20.59 -35.99 -11.36
C THR A 6 20.46 -36.22 -9.85
N ALA A 7 21.48 -35.84 -9.11
CA ALA A 7 21.44 -35.84 -7.66
C ALA A 7 20.37 -34.83 -7.18
N ASN A 8 19.30 -35.38 -6.64
CA ASN A 8 18.31 -34.67 -5.87
C ASN A 8 19.04 -34.04 -4.67
N GLN A 9 19.35 -32.76 -4.72
CA GLN A 9 19.89 -32.04 -3.56
C GLN A 9 18.76 -31.95 -2.54
N SER A 10 18.76 -32.85 -1.58
CA SER A 10 17.96 -32.71 -0.37
C SER A 10 18.53 -31.53 0.41
N HIS A 11 17.90 -30.36 0.24
CA HIS A 11 18.13 -29.25 1.14
C HIS A 11 17.75 -29.70 2.56
N THR A 12 18.63 -29.58 3.51
CA THR A 12 18.33 -29.90 4.92
C THR A 12 17.35 -28.86 5.45
N ILE A 13 16.43 -29.23 6.34
CA ILE A 13 15.40 -28.39 6.94
C ILE A 13 15.97 -27.08 7.51
N ASN A 14 17.21 -27.10 8.01
CA ASN A 14 17.93 -25.94 8.55
C ASN A 14 18.38 -24.92 7.50
N ASP A 15 18.38 -25.29 6.19
CA ASP A 15 18.76 -24.36 5.12
C ASP A 15 17.58 -23.50 4.63
N PHE A 16 16.36 -23.77 5.12
CA PHE A 16 15.13 -23.18 4.60
C PHE A 16 14.55 -22.06 5.49
N LEU A 17 14.64 -22.18 6.81
CA LEU A 17 14.10 -21.22 7.77
C LEU A 17 15.09 -21.00 8.95
N PRO A 18 15.37 -19.75 9.37
CA PRO A 18 14.92 -18.50 8.74
C PRO A 18 15.58 -18.26 7.38
N ARG A 19 14.88 -17.56 6.51
CA ARG A 19 15.33 -17.21 5.16
C ARG A 19 16.68 -16.49 5.21
N ALA A 20 17.66 -17.00 4.47
CA ALA A 20 18.94 -16.32 4.31
C ALA A 20 18.79 -15.09 3.40
N GLY A 21 19.47 -13.99 3.71
CA GLY A 21 19.43 -12.79 2.89
C GLY A 21 20.21 -11.62 3.48
N ASN A 22 20.34 -10.55 2.70
CA ASN A 22 21.04 -9.31 3.08
C ASN A 22 20.06 -8.16 3.36
N GLY A 23 18.78 -8.44 3.52
CA GLY A 23 17.78 -7.43 3.86
C GLY A 23 17.93 -6.93 5.29
N PRO A 24 17.46 -5.71 5.59
CA PRO A 24 17.58 -5.12 6.94
C PRO A 24 16.81 -5.87 8.03
N LEU A 25 15.87 -6.74 7.67
CA LEU A 25 15.09 -7.58 8.58
C LEU A 25 15.47 -9.06 8.50
N SER A 26 16.63 -9.40 7.89
CA SER A 26 17.12 -10.78 7.85
C SER A 26 17.29 -11.34 9.26
N GLY A 27 16.78 -12.55 9.47
CA GLY A 27 16.74 -13.22 10.77
C GLY A 27 15.47 -12.96 11.59
N GLN A 28 14.63 -11.99 11.23
CA GLN A 28 13.34 -11.79 11.89
C GLN A 28 12.32 -12.80 11.36
N ILE A 29 11.57 -13.42 12.26
CA ILE A 29 10.49 -14.36 11.95
C ILE A 29 9.15 -13.66 12.18
N VAL A 30 8.32 -13.59 11.13
CA VAL A 30 7.00 -13.01 11.16
C VAL A 30 5.97 -14.11 10.96
N VAL A 31 5.03 -14.26 11.88
CA VAL A 31 3.85 -15.11 11.71
C VAL A 31 2.66 -14.23 11.33
N ASP A 32 2.15 -14.47 10.13
CA ASP A 32 1.09 -13.68 9.50
C ASP A 32 -0.24 -14.43 9.54
N PHE A 33 -1.06 -14.15 10.53
CA PHE A 33 -2.45 -14.62 10.63
C PHE A 33 -3.43 -13.73 9.87
N SER A 34 -2.94 -12.64 9.26
CA SER A 34 -3.81 -11.68 8.60
C SER A 34 -4.27 -12.16 7.22
N ARG A 35 -5.36 -11.58 6.75
CA ARG A 35 -5.98 -11.87 5.46
C ARG A 35 -6.44 -10.59 4.76
N VAL A 36 -6.83 -10.71 3.52
CA VAL A 36 -7.31 -9.66 2.62
C VAL A 36 -6.19 -8.72 2.22
N LEU A 37 -6.08 -7.48 2.77
CA LEU A 37 -5.13 -6.50 2.21
C LEU A 37 -4.24 -5.84 3.26
N ALA A 38 -4.76 -5.17 4.27
CA ALA A 38 -3.97 -4.29 5.15
C ALA A 38 -2.83 -5.02 5.86
N GLY A 39 -3.12 -6.14 6.54
CA GLY A 39 -2.12 -6.99 7.18
C GLY A 39 -1.19 -7.65 6.17
N PRO A 40 -1.71 -8.37 5.15
CA PRO A 40 -0.88 -8.99 4.12
C PRO A 40 0.03 -8.03 3.36
N TYR A 41 -0.40 -6.79 3.12
CA TYR A 41 0.44 -5.75 2.51
C TYR A 41 1.60 -5.35 3.45
N SER A 42 1.32 -5.19 4.75
CA SER A 42 2.36 -4.94 5.75
C SER A 42 3.38 -6.07 5.81
N THR A 43 2.92 -7.32 5.91
CA THR A 43 3.82 -8.48 6.01
C THR A 43 4.60 -8.73 4.73
N MET A 44 4.03 -8.43 3.55
CA MET A 44 4.78 -8.42 2.29
C MET A 44 5.92 -7.38 2.30
N MET A 45 5.66 -6.18 2.82
CA MET A 45 6.71 -5.16 2.94
C MET A 45 7.85 -5.63 3.87
N LEU A 46 7.53 -6.30 4.98
CA LEU A 46 8.52 -6.90 5.87
C LEU A 46 9.30 -8.03 5.18
N ALA A 47 8.60 -8.88 4.41
CA ALA A 47 9.20 -9.96 3.63
C ALA A 47 10.17 -9.44 2.56
N ASP A 48 9.79 -8.39 1.85
CA ASP A 48 10.66 -7.71 0.88
C ASP A 48 11.92 -7.14 1.53
N LEU A 49 11.82 -6.68 2.78
CA LEU A 49 12.94 -6.20 3.57
C LEU A 49 13.78 -7.32 4.22
N GLY A 50 13.50 -8.58 3.91
CA GLY A 50 14.30 -9.74 4.29
C GLY A 50 13.78 -10.55 5.47
N ALA A 51 12.65 -10.19 6.08
CA ALA A 51 12.04 -11.02 7.11
C ALA A 51 11.56 -12.37 6.54
N THR A 52 11.62 -13.41 7.36
CA THR A 52 10.98 -14.70 7.09
C THR A 52 9.52 -14.60 7.48
N VAL A 53 8.61 -14.51 6.50
CA VAL A 53 7.17 -14.42 6.75
C VAL A 53 6.51 -15.76 6.50
N ILE A 54 5.84 -16.29 7.53
CA ILE A 54 5.02 -17.50 7.48
C ILE A 54 3.56 -17.06 7.53
N LYS A 55 2.87 -17.15 6.39
CA LYS A 55 1.44 -16.90 6.29
C LYS A 55 0.68 -18.14 6.74
N VAL A 56 -0.24 -17.97 7.67
CA VAL A 56 -1.10 -19.02 8.19
C VAL A 56 -2.49 -18.83 7.61
N GLU A 57 -2.92 -19.77 6.79
CA GLU A 57 -4.26 -19.77 6.20
C GLU A 57 -5.11 -20.90 6.79
N GLY A 58 -6.43 -20.69 6.83
CA GLY A 58 -7.36 -21.80 7.11
C GLY A 58 -7.52 -22.70 5.87
N PRO A 59 -8.25 -23.84 6.00
CA PRO A 59 -8.46 -24.78 4.89
C PRO A 59 -9.11 -24.17 3.62
N GLY A 60 -9.85 -23.07 3.77
CA GLY A 60 -10.45 -22.33 2.65
C GLY A 60 -9.52 -21.30 1.97
N GLY A 61 -8.35 -21.07 2.52
CA GLY A 61 -7.42 -20.06 2.06
C GLY A 61 -7.83 -18.62 2.39
N ASP A 62 -7.01 -17.67 1.99
CA ASP A 62 -7.32 -16.24 2.04
C ASP A 62 -8.44 -15.90 1.03
N ASP A 63 -9.41 -15.08 1.43
CA ASP A 63 -10.54 -14.69 0.59
C ASP A 63 -10.08 -14.13 -0.76
N THR A 64 -8.92 -13.46 -0.81
CA THR A 64 -8.36 -12.86 -2.03
C THR A 64 -7.93 -13.88 -3.08
N ARG A 65 -7.74 -15.16 -2.73
CA ARG A 65 -7.50 -16.23 -3.71
C ARG A 65 -8.69 -16.43 -4.65
N ASN A 66 -9.90 -16.08 -4.20
CA ASN A 66 -11.14 -16.21 -4.96
C ASN A 66 -11.62 -14.87 -5.58
N TRP A 67 -10.91 -13.76 -5.38
CA TRP A 67 -11.30 -12.46 -5.92
C TRP A 67 -10.83 -12.28 -7.37
N SER A 68 -11.49 -13.00 -8.25
CA SER A 68 -11.25 -13.00 -9.70
C SER A 68 -12.53 -12.64 -10.49
N PRO A 69 -12.42 -12.17 -11.73
CA PRO A 69 -11.24 -11.84 -12.50
C PRO A 69 -10.51 -10.58 -12.01
N PRO A 70 -9.23 -10.31 -12.42
CA PRO A 70 -8.42 -11.11 -13.34
C PRO A 70 -7.66 -12.24 -12.64
N VAL A 71 -7.19 -13.21 -13.46
CA VAL A 71 -6.38 -14.34 -13.01
C VAL A 71 -5.08 -14.43 -13.82
N ARG A 72 -4.08 -15.07 -13.25
CA ARG A 72 -2.88 -15.56 -13.92
C ARG A 72 -2.66 -17.00 -13.48
N ASP A 73 -2.60 -17.93 -14.43
CA ASP A 73 -2.34 -19.36 -14.17
C ASP A 73 -3.26 -19.91 -13.04
N GLU A 74 -4.56 -19.58 -13.10
CA GLU A 74 -5.61 -19.92 -12.14
C GLU A 74 -5.60 -19.09 -10.83
N ASP A 75 -4.51 -18.41 -10.49
CA ASP A 75 -4.43 -17.56 -9.30
C ASP A 75 -5.08 -16.19 -9.51
N ALA A 76 -5.86 -15.73 -8.52
CA ALA A 76 -6.38 -14.38 -8.53
C ALA A 76 -5.26 -13.35 -8.39
N THR A 77 -5.17 -12.38 -9.32
CA THR A 77 -4.11 -11.38 -9.31
C THR A 77 -4.12 -10.51 -8.05
N TYR A 78 -5.25 -10.43 -7.36
CA TYR A 78 -5.33 -9.73 -6.08
C TYR A 78 -4.43 -10.43 -5.03
N TYR A 79 -4.55 -11.75 -4.88
CA TYR A 79 -3.69 -12.53 -3.99
C TYR A 79 -2.22 -12.42 -4.38
N LEU A 80 -1.93 -12.53 -5.68
CA LEU A 80 -0.56 -12.43 -6.21
C LEU A 80 0.10 -11.09 -5.93
N SER A 81 -0.68 -10.01 -5.87
CA SER A 81 -0.14 -8.65 -5.70
C SER A 81 0.41 -8.33 -4.31
N ILE A 82 0.06 -9.13 -3.27
CA ILE A 82 0.30 -8.81 -1.86
C ILE A 82 0.91 -9.94 -1.04
N ASN A 83 1.27 -11.08 -1.65
CA ASN A 83 1.76 -12.24 -0.90
C ASN A 83 3.12 -12.79 -1.36
N ARG A 84 3.88 -12.04 -2.18
CA ARG A 84 5.25 -12.46 -2.54
C ARG A 84 6.16 -12.54 -1.32
N ASN A 85 7.21 -13.32 -1.45
CA ASN A 85 8.24 -13.51 -0.40
C ASN A 85 7.74 -14.15 0.90
N LYS A 86 6.57 -14.81 0.88
CA LYS A 86 6.01 -15.52 2.04
C LYS A 86 6.10 -17.03 1.84
N PHE A 87 6.18 -17.75 2.94
CA PHE A 87 5.86 -19.17 3.07
C PHE A 87 4.39 -19.32 3.46
N ASP A 88 3.74 -20.41 3.09
CA ASP A 88 2.32 -20.66 3.38
C ASP A 88 2.09 -22.00 4.08
N ILE A 89 1.37 -21.97 5.19
CA ILE A 89 0.90 -23.16 5.90
C ILE A 89 -0.60 -23.11 6.13
N VAL A 90 -1.26 -24.23 5.85
CA VAL A 90 -2.69 -24.41 6.18
C VAL A 90 -2.85 -25.00 7.55
N LEU A 91 -3.64 -24.33 8.42
CA LEU A 91 -3.97 -24.77 9.76
C LEU A 91 -5.47 -24.57 10.02
N ASP A 92 -6.15 -25.63 10.46
CA ASP A 92 -7.53 -25.58 10.96
C ASP A 92 -7.52 -25.39 12.48
N PHE A 93 -7.86 -24.22 12.98
CA PHE A 93 -7.90 -23.95 14.42
C PHE A 93 -9.00 -24.70 15.17
N SER A 94 -9.87 -25.48 14.48
CA SER A 94 -10.78 -26.42 15.11
C SER A 94 -10.15 -27.78 15.38
N ASP A 95 -9.03 -28.08 14.73
CA ASP A 95 -8.19 -29.24 15.01
C ASP A 95 -7.16 -28.91 16.08
N ALA A 96 -7.00 -29.80 17.06
CA ALA A 96 -6.14 -29.55 18.22
C ALA A 96 -4.64 -29.58 17.86
N ASP A 97 -4.24 -30.42 16.91
CA ASP A 97 -2.83 -30.53 16.50
C ASP A 97 -2.44 -29.31 15.65
N ASP A 98 -3.31 -28.86 14.76
CA ASP A 98 -3.11 -27.63 13.97
C ASP A 98 -3.06 -26.39 14.85
N LEU A 99 -3.95 -26.29 15.84
CA LEU A 99 -3.93 -25.20 16.80
C LEU A 99 -2.63 -25.19 17.62
N ALA A 100 -2.14 -26.35 18.04
CA ALA A 100 -0.86 -26.45 18.74
C ALA A 100 0.31 -25.97 17.88
N VAL A 101 0.32 -26.26 16.57
CA VAL A 101 1.31 -25.73 15.63
C VAL A 101 1.21 -24.21 15.54
N ALA A 102 0.01 -23.63 15.42
CA ALA A 102 -0.18 -22.18 15.38
C ALA A 102 0.33 -21.48 16.64
N GLN A 103 0.07 -22.08 17.83
CA GLN A 103 0.56 -21.56 19.11
C GLN A 103 2.10 -21.63 19.21
N LYS A 104 2.71 -22.73 18.79
CA LYS A 104 4.18 -22.86 18.73
C LYS A 104 4.79 -21.81 17.79
N LEU A 105 4.20 -21.60 16.59
CA LEU A 105 4.64 -20.57 15.64
C LEU A 105 4.59 -19.18 16.28
N ALA A 106 3.45 -18.82 16.90
CA ALA A 106 3.27 -17.52 17.55
C ALA A 106 4.26 -17.31 18.70
N ALA A 107 4.50 -18.35 19.52
CA ALA A 107 5.46 -18.31 20.63
C ALA A 107 6.92 -18.16 20.16
N ARG A 108 7.23 -18.57 18.92
CA ARG A 108 8.57 -18.49 18.33
C ARG A 108 8.80 -17.24 17.48
N ALA A 109 7.73 -16.55 17.10
CA ALA A 109 7.80 -15.39 16.24
C ALA A 109 8.47 -14.19 16.92
N ASP A 110 9.29 -13.43 16.19
CA ASP A 110 9.69 -12.08 16.58
C ASP A 110 8.54 -11.10 16.45
N ILE A 111 7.69 -11.32 15.41
CA ILE A 111 6.58 -10.47 15.06
C ILE A 111 5.37 -11.35 14.74
N VAL A 112 4.23 -11.04 15.33
CA VAL A 112 2.92 -11.61 14.97
C VAL A 112 2.05 -10.52 14.38
N VAL A 113 1.39 -10.80 13.25
CA VAL A 113 0.45 -9.86 12.61
C VAL A 113 -0.90 -10.53 12.44
N GLU A 114 -1.97 -9.85 12.87
CA GLU A 114 -3.34 -10.35 12.72
C GLU A 114 -4.33 -9.24 12.37
N ASN A 115 -5.46 -9.61 11.76
CA ASN A 115 -6.57 -8.69 11.49
C ASN A 115 -7.94 -9.33 11.71
N PHE A 116 -8.04 -10.17 12.72
CA PHE A 116 -9.30 -10.76 13.14
C PHE A 116 -10.21 -9.73 13.82
N LYS A 117 -11.47 -10.09 13.97
CA LYS A 117 -12.37 -9.28 14.81
C LYS A 117 -11.81 -9.18 16.23
N PRO A 118 -11.93 -8.04 16.90
CA PRO A 118 -11.45 -7.87 18.26
C PRO A 118 -11.83 -9.04 19.18
N GLY A 119 -10.84 -9.64 19.84
CA GLY A 119 -11.00 -10.81 20.70
C GLY A 119 -11.22 -12.15 19.97
N GLY A 120 -11.22 -12.18 18.64
CA GLY A 120 -11.46 -13.39 17.85
C GLY A 120 -10.43 -14.50 18.05
N LEU A 121 -9.18 -14.13 18.31
CA LEU A 121 -8.06 -15.06 18.54
C LEU A 121 -7.94 -15.52 19.99
N LYS A 122 -8.60 -14.86 20.96
CA LYS A 122 -8.47 -15.17 22.39
C LYS A 122 -8.85 -16.61 22.74
N LYS A 123 -9.93 -17.13 22.14
CA LYS A 123 -10.36 -18.53 22.38
C LYS A 123 -9.37 -19.58 21.88
N PHE A 124 -8.41 -19.16 21.03
CA PHE A 124 -7.37 -20.01 20.48
C PHE A 124 -6.02 -19.83 21.20
N GLY A 125 -5.93 -18.92 22.20
CA GLY A 125 -4.67 -18.60 22.86
C GLY A 125 -3.66 -17.93 21.92
N LEU A 126 -4.14 -17.21 20.90
CA LEU A 126 -3.35 -16.52 19.89
C LEU A 126 -3.52 -14.99 19.96
N ASP A 127 -4.19 -14.47 20.97
CA ASP A 127 -4.26 -13.04 21.27
C ASP A 127 -2.96 -12.54 21.93
N TYR A 128 -2.79 -11.22 21.96
CA TYR A 128 -1.55 -10.61 22.47
C TYR A 128 -1.15 -11.09 23.87
N ASP A 129 -2.10 -11.14 24.81
CA ASP A 129 -1.79 -11.54 26.19
C ASP A 129 -1.28 -12.98 26.25
N SER A 130 -1.94 -13.89 25.53
CA SER A 130 -1.53 -15.31 25.48
C SER A 130 -0.18 -15.51 24.80
N VAL A 131 0.08 -14.81 23.71
CA VAL A 131 1.37 -14.91 22.99
C VAL A 131 2.49 -14.27 23.80
N LYS A 132 2.23 -13.13 24.44
CA LYS A 132 3.20 -12.44 25.33
C LYS A 132 3.60 -13.31 26.54
N ASP A 133 2.64 -14.06 27.11
CA ASP A 133 2.93 -14.97 28.22
C ASP A 133 3.92 -16.08 27.81
N ALA A 134 3.87 -16.51 26.55
CA ALA A 134 4.79 -17.51 25.99
C ALA A 134 6.09 -16.89 25.43
N ASN A 135 6.05 -15.63 24.98
CA ASN A 135 7.17 -14.89 24.38
C ASN A 135 7.08 -13.41 24.76
N ALA A 136 7.74 -13.04 25.85
CA ALA A 136 7.71 -11.67 26.38
C ALA A 136 8.31 -10.60 25.44
N GLU A 137 9.13 -11.03 24.48
CA GLU A 137 9.78 -10.15 23.51
C GLU A 137 9.02 -9.97 22.22
N VAL A 138 7.82 -10.56 22.07
CA VAL A 138 7.05 -10.51 20.84
C VAL A 138 6.59 -9.10 20.52
N ILE A 139 6.70 -8.72 19.25
CA ILE A 139 6.02 -7.56 18.69
C ILE A 139 4.71 -8.09 18.08
N TYR A 140 3.59 -7.68 18.64
CA TYR A 140 2.28 -8.15 18.19
C TYR A 140 1.51 -7.03 17.51
N ALA A 141 1.27 -7.13 16.21
CA ALA A 141 0.56 -6.12 15.44
C ALA A 141 -0.90 -6.55 15.18
N SER A 142 -1.83 -5.80 15.73
CA SER A 142 -3.27 -5.99 15.52
C SER A 142 -3.83 -4.90 14.62
N VAL A 143 -4.46 -5.31 13.51
CA VAL A 143 -5.06 -4.42 12.51
C VAL A 143 -6.58 -4.55 12.56
N THR A 144 -7.28 -3.49 12.92
CA THR A 144 -8.74 -3.48 13.04
C THR A 144 -9.39 -2.45 12.11
N GLY A 145 -10.70 -2.51 11.92
CA GLY A 145 -11.43 -1.49 11.16
C GLY A 145 -11.57 -0.18 11.93
N PHE A 146 -12.00 -0.26 13.21
CA PHE A 146 -12.45 0.88 14.01
C PHE A 146 -11.90 0.89 15.44
N GLY A 147 -10.75 0.23 15.67
CA GLY A 147 -10.10 0.09 16.97
C GLY A 147 -10.52 -1.19 17.72
N ALA A 148 -9.71 -1.58 18.72
CA ALA A 148 -9.79 -2.85 19.42
C ALA A 148 -11.10 -3.10 20.18
N HIS A 149 -11.87 -2.07 20.48
CA HIS A 149 -13.12 -2.18 21.23
C HIS A 149 -14.40 -2.05 20.38
N ASN A 150 -14.24 -1.93 19.04
CA ASN A 150 -15.36 -1.72 18.15
C ASN A 150 -15.59 -2.97 17.25
N PRO A 151 -16.78 -3.59 17.30
CA PRO A 151 -17.06 -4.81 16.53
C PRO A 151 -17.46 -4.56 15.06
N LEU A 152 -17.51 -3.30 14.60
CA LEU A 152 -17.86 -3.00 13.22
C LEU A 152 -16.90 -3.67 12.24
N PRO A 153 -17.40 -4.21 11.11
CA PRO A 153 -16.56 -4.86 10.12
C PRO A 153 -15.66 -3.84 9.42
N GLY A 154 -14.34 -4.14 9.40
CA GLY A 154 -13.30 -3.26 8.87
C GLY A 154 -13.10 -3.40 7.36
N TYR A 155 -14.11 -3.13 6.54
CA TYR A 155 -13.94 -3.07 5.09
C TYR A 155 -13.57 -1.67 4.64
N ASP A 156 -12.58 -1.55 3.75
CA ASP A 156 -12.10 -0.28 3.19
C ASP A 156 -13.24 0.61 2.67
N LEU A 157 -14.18 0.04 1.91
CA LEU A 157 -15.31 0.80 1.37
C LEU A 157 -16.16 1.45 2.46
N LEU A 158 -16.38 0.75 3.58
CA LEU A 158 -17.13 1.30 4.72
C LEU A 158 -16.34 2.45 5.37
N VAL A 159 -15.03 2.28 5.48
CA VAL A 159 -14.16 3.32 6.02
C VAL A 159 -14.10 4.53 5.09
N GLN A 160 -14.01 4.35 3.78
CA GLN A 160 -14.09 5.47 2.83
C GLN A 160 -15.39 6.27 2.98
N ALA A 161 -16.52 5.58 3.21
CA ALA A 161 -17.80 6.25 3.45
C ALA A 161 -17.84 6.96 4.81
N MET A 162 -17.45 6.27 5.89
CA MET A 162 -17.60 6.77 7.26
C MET A 162 -16.54 7.81 7.66
N SER A 163 -15.36 7.79 7.04
CA SER A 163 -14.29 8.77 7.29
C SER A 163 -14.56 10.15 6.67
N GLY A 164 -15.53 10.26 5.79
CA GLY A 164 -15.78 11.48 5.04
C GLY A 164 -14.99 11.56 3.71
N PHE A 165 -14.12 10.59 3.38
CA PHE A 165 -13.38 10.57 2.13
C PHE A 165 -14.30 10.71 0.90
N MET A 166 -15.39 9.95 0.88
CA MET A 166 -16.36 10.04 -0.22
C MET A 166 -17.09 11.39 -0.26
N SER A 167 -17.21 12.09 0.87
CA SER A 167 -17.85 13.41 0.91
C SER A 167 -17.02 14.50 0.22
N VAL A 168 -15.73 14.29 0.03
CA VAL A 168 -14.80 15.21 -0.67
C VAL A 168 -14.35 14.69 -2.03
N THR A 169 -14.80 13.51 -2.44
CA THR A 169 -14.42 12.85 -3.70
C THR A 169 -15.59 12.78 -4.66
N GLY A 170 -15.43 13.34 -5.86
CA GLY A 170 -16.44 13.38 -6.90
C GLY A 170 -16.79 14.80 -7.35
N SER A 171 -17.65 14.90 -8.38
CA SER A 171 -18.14 16.18 -8.89
C SER A 171 -18.91 16.97 -7.82
N PRO A 172 -18.85 18.32 -7.82
CA PRO A 172 -19.57 19.16 -6.88
C PRO A 172 -21.07 18.81 -6.79
N ASP A 173 -21.72 18.67 -7.94
CA ASP A 173 -23.14 18.41 -8.08
C ASP A 173 -23.48 16.92 -8.29
N GLY A 174 -22.47 16.05 -8.28
CA GLY A 174 -22.61 14.61 -8.52
C GLY A 174 -22.72 13.77 -7.25
N SER A 175 -22.71 12.45 -7.44
CA SER A 175 -22.65 11.49 -6.34
C SER A 175 -21.25 11.45 -5.69
N PRO A 176 -21.16 11.09 -4.40
CA PRO A 176 -19.90 10.73 -3.78
C PRO A 176 -19.26 9.49 -4.45
N TYR A 177 -17.95 9.52 -4.70
CA TYR A 177 -17.24 8.39 -5.28
C TYR A 177 -16.21 7.82 -4.29
N ARG A 178 -16.04 6.49 -4.34
CA ARG A 178 -14.90 5.85 -3.69
C ARG A 178 -13.63 5.97 -4.55
N ALA A 179 -12.46 5.80 -3.96
CA ALA A 179 -11.25 5.55 -4.72
C ALA A 179 -11.34 4.20 -5.48
N GLY A 180 -10.68 4.10 -6.62
CA GLY A 180 -10.63 2.87 -7.42
C GLY A 180 -9.88 1.72 -6.75
N VAL A 181 -9.14 2.00 -5.70
CA VAL A 181 -8.33 1.05 -4.90
C VAL A 181 -8.79 1.11 -3.44
N ALA A 182 -8.54 0.04 -2.67
CA ALA A 182 -8.75 -0.01 -1.22
C ALA A 182 -7.66 0.82 -0.51
N VAL A 183 -7.77 2.15 -0.64
CA VAL A 183 -6.71 3.10 -0.28
C VAL A 183 -6.39 3.10 1.21
N PHE A 184 -7.39 2.90 2.07
CA PHE A 184 -7.17 2.90 3.51
C PHE A 184 -6.64 1.57 4.03
N ASP A 185 -6.90 0.46 3.35
CA ASP A 185 -6.18 -0.80 3.61
C ASP A 185 -4.67 -0.62 3.35
N VAL A 186 -4.31 -0.03 2.19
CA VAL A 186 -2.90 0.23 1.85
C VAL A 186 -2.25 1.16 2.86
N ILE A 187 -2.90 2.29 3.20
CA ILE A 187 -2.37 3.26 4.18
C ILE A 187 -2.23 2.59 5.57
N THR A 188 -3.21 1.78 5.99
CA THR A 188 -3.14 1.07 7.27
C THR A 188 -2.03 0.03 7.27
N GLY A 189 -1.84 -0.71 6.18
CA GLY A 189 -0.72 -1.62 6.02
C GLY A 189 0.65 -0.92 6.17
N LEU A 190 0.79 0.26 5.56
CA LEU A 190 1.99 1.10 5.72
C LEU A 190 2.15 1.61 7.16
N HIS A 191 1.09 2.09 7.82
CA HIS A 191 1.14 2.49 9.22
C HIS A 191 1.50 1.31 10.14
N THR A 192 0.98 0.12 9.85
CA THR A 192 1.31 -1.12 10.57
C THR A 192 2.80 -1.44 10.41
N THR A 193 3.33 -1.38 9.18
CA THR A 193 4.76 -1.57 8.91
C THR A 193 5.61 -0.56 9.69
N ILE A 194 5.26 0.72 9.67
CA ILE A 194 5.96 1.77 10.44
C ILE A 194 5.91 1.48 11.95
N GLY A 195 4.72 1.09 12.46
CA GLY A 195 4.54 0.73 13.87
C GLY A 195 5.42 -0.46 14.27
N ILE A 196 5.47 -1.50 13.45
CA ILE A 196 6.35 -2.67 13.66
C ILE A 196 7.82 -2.24 13.65
N MET A 197 8.26 -1.43 12.67
CA MET A 197 9.65 -0.94 12.63
C MET A 197 10.01 -0.11 13.87
N ALA A 198 9.09 0.72 14.38
CA ALA A 198 9.28 1.46 15.63
C ALA A 198 9.36 0.52 16.84
N ALA A 199 8.54 -0.53 16.87
CA ALA A 199 8.58 -1.55 17.92
C ALA A 199 9.88 -2.38 17.90
N ILE A 200 10.39 -2.73 16.70
CA ILE A 200 11.72 -3.36 16.55
C ILE A 200 12.81 -2.45 17.13
N GLN A 201 12.78 -1.16 16.83
CA GLN A 201 13.75 -0.22 17.39
C GLN A 201 13.64 -0.11 18.92
N HIS A 202 12.42 -0.11 19.47
CA HIS A 202 12.19 -0.15 20.91
C HIS A 202 12.78 -1.44 21.53
N LYS A 203 12.46 -2.60 20.94
CA LYS A 203 12.99 -3.90 21.38
C LYS A 203 14.52 -3.94 21.36
N ASN A 204 15.15 -3.38 20.32
CA ASN A 204 16.61 -3.31 20.24
C ASN A 204 17.25 -2.45 21.35
N LEU A 205 16.54 -1.47 21.87
CA LEU A 205 17.01 -0.58 22.93
C LEU A 205 16.71 -1.10 24.34
N THR A 206 15.62 -1.81 24.54
CA THR A 206 15.09 -2.18 25.85
C THR A 206 15.07 -3.67 26.12
N GLY A 207 15.09 -4.50 25.08
CA GLY A 207 14.82 -5.95 25.15
C GLY A 207 13.34 -6.31 25.24
N GLU A 208 12.42 -5.33 25.18
CA GLU A 208 10.99 -5.56 25.39
C GLU A 208 10.20 -5.48 24.08
N GLY A 209 9.37 -6.49 23.81
CA GLY A 209 8.34 -6.45 22.78
C GLY A 209 7.14 -5.62 23.20
N GLN A 210 6.20 -5.38 22.27
CA GLN A 210 5.00 -4.63 22.58
C GLN A 210 3.85 -4.90 21.62
N LEU A 211 2.63 -4.50 22.02
CA LEU A 211 1.47 -4.44 21.16
C LEU A 211 1.55 -3.21 20.25
N VAL A 212 1.31 -3.41 18.96
CA VAL A 212 1.14 -2.37 17.94
C VAL A 212 -0.29 -2.45 17.43
N GLU A 213 -1.10 -1.45 17.73
CA GLU A 213 -2.48 -1.38 17.27
C GLU A 213 -2.63 -0.34 16.16
N THR A 214 -3.20 -0.76 15.05
CA THR A 214 -3.59 0.12 13.95
C THR A 214 -5.04 -0.12 13.55
N ASN A 215 -5.68 0.88 12.98
CA ASN A 215 -7.02 0.71 12.45
C ASN A 215 -7.27 1.57 11.23
N LEU A 216 -8.19 1.10 10.37
CA LEU A 216 -8.48 1.76 9.10
C LEU A 216 -9.04 3.17 9.28
N MET A 217 -9.91 3.36 10.30
CA MET A 217 -10.54 4.66 10.53
C MET A 217 -9.53 5.74 10.94
N SER A 218 -8.63 5.43 11.87
CA SER A 218 -7.55 6.35 12.27
C SER A 218 -6.58 6.61 11.12
N SER A 219 -6.27 5.58 10.35
CA SER A 219 -5.45 5.71 9.14
C SER A 219 -6.11 6.59 8.09
N ALA A 220 -7.43 6.50 7.94
CA ALA A 220 -8.20 7.38 7.06
C ALA A 220 -8.17 8.83 7.53
N MET A 221 -8.37 9.09 8.82
CA MET A 221 -8.28 10.45 9.38
C MET A 221 -6.90 11.07 9.16
N SER A 222 -5.83 10.28 9.34
CA SER A 222 -4.46 10.69 9.05
C SER A 222 -4.24 10.95 7.55
N GLY A 223 -4.69 10.02 6.69
CA GLY A 223 -4.52 10.09 5.24
C GLY A 223 -5.32 11.20 4.55
N LEU A 224 -6.40 11.68 5.16
CA LEU A 224 -7.16 12.85 4.68
C LEU A 224 -6.39 14.17 4.85
N ALA A 225 -5.30 14.20 5.62
CA ALA A 225 -4.32 15.27 5.71
C ALA A 225 -4.92 16.69 5.78
N ASN A 226 -4.85 17.46 4.67
CA ASN A 226 -5.36 18.84 4.60
C ASN A 226 -6.89 18.93 4.80
N GLN A 227 -7.66 17.91 4.42
CA GLN A 227 -9.12 17.91 4.56
C GLN A 227 -9.54 17.71 6.04
N SER A 228 -8.98 16.68 6.70
CA SER A 228 -9.19 16.46 8.14
C SER A 228 -8.57 17.60 8.96
N GLY A 229 -7.42 18.14 8.54
CA GLY A 229 -6.75 19.29 9.13
C GLY A 229 -7.58 20.58 9.06
N ALA A 230 -8.31 20.82 7.96
CA ALA A 230 -9.20 21.98 7.82
C ALA A 230 -10.32 21.95 8.87
N TYR A 231 -10.89 20.77 9.12
CA TYR A 231 -11.88 20.63 10.20
C TYR A 231 -11.25 20.76 11.58
N ALA A 232 -10.16 20.04 11.85
CA ALA A 232 -9.54 20.01 13.17
C ALA A 232 -8.99 21.38 13.61
N ALA A 233 -8.37 22.14 12.69
CA ALA A 233 -7.73 23.40 13.03
C ALA A 233 -8.65 24.62 12.88
N ALA A 234 -9.62 24.58 11.96
CA ALA A 234 -10.44 25.76 11.63
C ALA A 234 -11.96 25.52 11.70
N GLY A 235 -12.42 24.30 12.01
CA GLY A 235 -13.84 23.95 12.05
C GLY A 235 -14.51 23.96 10.67
N VAL A 236 -13.71 23.99 9.59
CA VAL A 236 -14.23 24.00 8.21
C VAL A 236 -14.56 22.58 7.77
N THR A 237 -15.78 22.34 7.33
CA THR A 237 -16.19 21.07 6.72
C THR A 237 -15.93 21.12 5.22
N PRO A 238 -14.96 20.36 4.68
CA PRO A 238 -14.70 20.31 3.26
C PRO A 238 -15.86 19.69 2.47
N THR A 239 -15.98 20.09 1.21
CA THR A 239 -16.99 19.58 0.27
C THR A 239 -16.33 19.10 -1.02
N ARG A 240 -17.10 18.40 -1.88
CA ARG A 240 -16.62 17.99 -3.20
C ARG A 240 -16.34 19.18 -4.10
N MET A 241 -15.19 19.14 -4.75
CA MET A 241 -14.75 20.17 -5.70
C MET A 241 -14.35 19.56 -7.07
N GLY A 242 -14.78 18.34 -7.35
CA GLY A 242 -14.29 17.61 -8.52
C GLY A 242 -12.78 17.37 -8.42
N ASN A 243 -12.07 17.80 -9.43
CA ASN A 243 -10.60 17.73 -9.46
C ASN A 243 -9.90 19.02 -9.00
N ALA A 244 -10.66 20.05 -8.60
CA ALA A 244 -10.10 21.34 -8.21
C ALA A 244 -9.46 21.28 -6.82
N HIS A 245 -8.35 22.00 -6.65
CA HIS A 245 -7.72 22.15 -5.34
C HIS A 245 -8.41 23.26 -4.54
N PRO A 246 -8.67 23.09 -3.23
CA PRO A 246 -9.39 24.10 -2.43
C PRO A 246 -8.64 25.43 -2.27
N SER A 247 -7.31 25.43 -2.34
CA SER A 247 -6.48 26.59 -2.02
C SER A 247 -5.56 27.05 -3.16
N LEU A 248 -5.46 26.30 -4.24
CA LEU A 248 -4.54 26.57 -5.36
C LEU A 248 -5.28 26.62 -6.69
N TYR A 249 -4.91 27.58 -7.55
CA TYR A 249 -5.46 27.70 -8.88
C TYR A 249 -4.42 28.31 -9.88
N PRO A 250 -4.32 27.79 -11.15
CA PRO A 250 -4.87 26.52 -11.61
C PRO A 250 -4.13 25.32 -11.00
N TYR A 251 -4.87 24.30 -10.57
CA TYR A 251 -4.35 23.05 -10.05
C TYR A 251 -5.42 21.95 -10.25
N GLN A 252 -5.61 21.56 -11.51
CA GLN A 252 -6.68 20.64 -11.93
C GLN A 252 -6.50 20.19 -13.39
N PRO A 253 -7.27 19.17 -13.87
CA PRO A 253 -7.39 18.91 -15.31
C PRO A 253 -7.99 20.11 -16.02
N MET A 254 -7.42 20.46 -17.16
CA MET A 254 -7.88 21.51 -18.05
C MET A 254 -8.13 20.95 -19.43
N ALA A 255 -9.26 21.27 -20.04
CA ALA A 255 -9.60 20.86 -21.40
C ALA A 255 -8.67 21.53 -22.41
N THR A 256 -8.16 20.73 -23.34
CA THR A 256 -7.34 21.16 -24.47
C THR A 256 -8.06 20.84 -25.78
N LYS A 257 -7.40 21.03 -26.90
CA LYS A 257 -7.99 20.78 -28.22
C LYS A 257 -8.51 19.36 -28.44
N ASP A 258 -7.90 18.34 -27.79
CA ASP A 258 -8.19 16.93 -28.06
C ASP A 258 -8.37 16.06 -26.79
N GLY A 259 -8.27 16.65 -25.61
CA GLY A 259 -8.38 15.93 -24.35
C GLY A 259 -8.13 16.83 -23.15
N GLU A 260 -7.66 16.25 -22.05
CA GLU A 260 -7.36 16.96 -20.81
C GLU A 260 -5.89 16.87 -20.45
N LEU A 261 -5.35 17.94 -19.87
CA LEU A 261 -4.03 18.02 -19.28
C LEU A 261 -4.14 18.52 -17.84
N ILE A 262 -3.49 17.86 -16.91
CA ILE A 262 -3.30 18.42 -15.56
C ILE A 262 -2.37 19.63 -15.67
N VAL A 263 -2.83 20.78 -15.19
CA VAL A 263 -2.02 22.00 -15.07
C VAL A 263 -1.91 22.37 -13.60
N ALA A 264 -0.68 22.48 -13.09
CA ALA A 264 -0.41 22.74 -11.68
C ALA A 264 0.50 23.95 -11.50
N ALA A 265 -0.07 25.16 -11.56
CA ALA A 265 0.65 26.41 -11.29
C ALA A 265 0.40 26.87 -9.83
N ALA A 266 1.04 26.20 -8.88
CA ALA A 266 0.77 26.34 -7.45
C ALA A 266 1.30 27.67 -6.85
N ASN A 267 2.27 28.34 -7.47
CA ASN A 267 2.84 29.60 -7.00
C ASN A 267 2.83 30.70 -8.07
N ASP A 268 3.18 31.94 -7.67
CA ASP A 268 3.11 33.10 -8.57
C ASP A 268 4.08 32.99 -9.74
N GLY A 269 5.28 32.43 -9.54
CA GLY A 269 6.26 32.25 -10.60
C GLY A 269 5.82 31.21 -11.65
N GLN A 270 5.25 30.12 -11.20
CA GLN A 270 4.67 29.09 -12.10
C GLN A 270 3.47 29.65 -12.88
N PHE A 271 2.64 30.46 -12.25
CA PHE A 271 1.54 31.12 -12.95
C PHE A 271 2.02 32.12 -13.98
N ALA A 272 3.04 32.93 -13.69
CA ALA A 272 3.63 33.84 -14.67
C ALA A 272 4.23 33.08 -15.87
N ALA A 273 4.90 31.95 -15.64
CA ALA A 273 5.41 31.08 -16.70
C ALA A 273 4.27 30.49 -17.56
N LEU A 274 3.18 30.06 -16.94
CA LEU A 274 1.98 29.59 -17.63
C LEU A 274 1.38 30.71 -18.51
N ALA A 275 1.16 31.88 -17.93
CA ALA A 275 0.62 33.04 -18.64
C ALA A 275 1.46 33.41 -19.88
N MET A 276 2.76 33.43 -19.74
CA MET A 276 3.68 33.65 -20.88
C MET A 276 3.57 32.57 -21.96
N ALA A 277 3.56 31.30 -21.55
CA ALA A 277 3.44 30.17 -22.48
C ALA A 277 2.10 30.16 -23.25
N LEU A 278 1.03 30.66 -22.63
CA LEU A 278 -0.30 30.80 -23.22
C LEU A 278 -0.44 32.10 -24.05
N GLY A 279 0.61 32.96 -24.13
CA GLY A 279 0.56 34.23 -24.83
C GLY A 279 -0.26 35.33 -24.10
N ARG A 280 -0.46 35.17 -22.80
CA ARG A 280 -1.23 36.09 -21.95
C ARG A 280 -0.37 36.63 -20.77
N PRO A 281 0.75 37.30 -21.05
CA PRO A 281 1.62 37.86 -20.00
C PRO A 281 0.88 38.89 -19.12
N ASP A 282 -0.20 39.52 -19.62
CA ASP A 282 -1.08 40.41 -18.91
C ASP A 282 -1.67 39.81 -17.64
N TRP A 283 -1.93 38.50 -17.61
CA TRP A 283 -2.47 37.84 -16.40
C TRP A 283 -1.51 37.86 -15.20
N ALA A 284 -0.20 37.85 -15.48
CA ALA A 284 0.81 37.89 -14.40
C ALA A 284 0.90 39.27 -13.71
N GLU A 285 0.39 40.32 -14.37
CA GLU A 285 0.36 41.69 -13.85
C GLU A 285 -1.02 42.08 -13.31
N ASP A 286 -2.07 41.33 -13.63
CA ASP A 286 -3.45 41.57 -13.16
C ASP A 286 -3.55 41.35 -11.64
N VAL A 287 -4.01 42.36 -10.91
CA VAL A 287 -4.16 42.32 -9.45
C VAL A 287 -5.04 41.16 -8.95
N ARG A 288 -5.98 40.69 -9.79
CA ARG A 288 -6.85 39.55 -9.48
C ARG A 288 -6.07 38.24 -9.57
N PHE A 289 -5.08 38.10 -10.48
CA PHE A 289 -4.47 36.84 -10.83
C PHE A 289 -2.99 36.73 -10.43
N ALA A 290 -2.29 37.83 -10.27
CA ALA A 290 -0.84 37.87 -9.99
C ALA A 290 -0.44 37.12 -8.71
N LYS A 291 -1.30 37.10 -7.69
CA LYS A 291 -1.02 36.43 -6.41
C LYS A 291 -1.88 35.21 -6.20
N ALA A 292 -1.28 34.13 -5.68
CA ALA A 292 -1.97 32.86 -5.50
C ALA A 292 -3.28 32.98 -4.71
N LYS A 293 -3.30 33.76 -3.63
CA LYS A 293 -4.50 33.99 -2.82
C LYS A 293 -5.61 34.71 -3.59
N THR A 294 -5.29 35.78 -4.30
CA THR A 294 -6.29 36.52 -5.10
C THR A 294 -6.72 35.71 -6.31
N ARG A 295 -5.78 35.07 -6.98
CA ARG A 295 -6.05 34.18 -8.12
C ARG A 295 -7.03 33.03 -7.77
N ASN A 296 -6.84 32.41 -6.62
CA ASN A 296 -7.76 31.36 -6.15
C ASN A 296 -9.18 31.91 -5.86
N ALA A 297 -9.29 33.15 -5.37
CA ALA A 297 -10.57 33.80 -5.11
C ALA A 297 -11.29 34.23 -6.41
N HIS A 298 -10.54 34.49 -7.49
CA HIS A 298 -11.06 34.91 -8.81
C HIS A 298 -10.94 33.78 -9.86
N ARG A 299 -10.93 32.50 -9.40
CA ARG A 299 -10.79 31.36 -10.33
C ARG A 299 -11.89 31.33 -11.39
N ASP A 300 -13.11 31.63 -11.02
CA ASP A 300 -14.27 31.60 -11.92
C ASP A 300 -14.17 32.64 -13.04
N GLU A 301 -13.41 33.72 -12.83
CA GLU A 301 -13.14 34.74 -13.84
C GLU A 301 -12.00 34.31 -14.77
N LEU A 302 -10.97 33.65 -14.26
CA LEU A 302 -9.80 33.23 -15.00
C LEU A 302 -10.01 31.93 -15.80
N GLU A 303 -10.84 31.01 -15.30
CA GLU A 303 -11.01 29.67 -15.89
C GLU A 303 -11.48 29.71 -17.37
N PRO A 304 -12.49 30.49 -17.76
CA PRO A 304 -12.92 30.57 -19.16
C PRO A 304 -11.80 31.02 -20.08
N GLU A 305 -10.99 32.03 -19.66
CA GLU A 305 -9.88 32.54 -20.46
C GLU A 305 -8.75 31.50 -20.59
N LEU A 306 -8.45 30.75 -19.51
CA LEU A 306 -7.49 29.65 -19.52
C LEU A 306 -7.93 28.53 -20.46
N LEU A 307 -9.17 28.10 -20.38
CA LEU A 307 -9.72 27.05 -21.22
C LEU A 307 -9.68 27.46 -22.72
N GLU A 308 -10.03 28.70 -23.04
CA GLU A 308 -9.95 29.23 -24.41
C GLU A 308 -8.51 29.19 -24.91
N ALA A 309 -7.53 29.69 -24.14
CA ALA A 309 -6.13 29.69 -24.53
C ALA A 309 -5.58 28.28 -24.75
N LEU A 310 -5.99 27.30 -23.94
CA LEU A 310 -5.56 25.91 -24.04
C LEU A 310 -6.11 25.18 -25.28
N GLN A 311 -7.16 25.69 -25.94
CA GLN A 311 -7.68 25.12 -27.20
C GLN A 311 -6.71 25.25 -28.38
N ALA A 312 -5.67 26.09 -28.27
CA ALA A 312 -4.70 26.32 -29.34
C ALA A 312 -3.87 25.07 -29.72
N HIS A 313 -3.68 24.14 -28.78
CA HIS A 313 -2.84 22.94 -28.97
C HIS A 313 -3.49 21.70 -28.32
N THR A 314 -2.99 20.52 -28.73
CA THR A 314 -3.32 19.22 -28.13
C THR A 314 -2.75 19.09 -26.73
N ALA A 315 -3.25 18.13 -25.93
CA ALA A 315 -2.73 17.84 -24.60
C ALA A 315 -1.24 17.48 -24.65
N GLN A 316 -0.81 16.72 -25.66
CA GLN A 316 0.59 16.32 -25.82
C GLN A 316 1.48 17.52 -26.19
N GLU A 317 1.05 18.37 -27.12
CA GLU A 317 1.79 19.59 -27.50
C GLU A 317 1.94 20.55 -26.30
N TRP A 318 0.87 20.71 -25.51
CA TRP A 318 0.94 21.49 -24.27
C TRP A 318 1.85 20.86 -23.22
N PHE A 319 1.80 19.55 -23.05
CA PHE A 319 2.71 18.85 -22.14
C PHE A 319 4.17 19.14 -22.45
N GLU A 320 4.55 19.06 -23.73
CA GLU A 320 5.92 19.35 -24.19
C GLU A 320 6.31 20.83 -23.96
N LYS A 321 5.43 21.77 -24.37
CA LYS A 321 5.68 23.20 -24.22
C LYS A 321 5.78 23.65 -22.77
N LEU A 322 4.85 23.19 -21.91
CA LEU A 322 4.81 23.60 -20.51
C LEU A 322 5.94 22.94 -19.70
N THR A 323 6.27 21.70 -19.98
CA THR A 323 7.41 21.00 -19.38
C THR A 323 8.72 21.69 -19.73
N ALA A 324 8.89 22.18 -20.98
CA ALA A 324 10.10 22.89 -21.44
C ALA A 324 10.35 24.18 -20.64
N VAL A 325 9.31 24.82 -20.12
CA VAL A 325 9.43 26.03 -19.27
C VAL A 325 9.38 25.71 -17.77
N GLY A 326 9.47 24.41 -17.40
CA GLY A 326 9.50 23.95 -16.01
C GLY A 326 8.15 24.03 -15.29
N LEU A 327 7.04 24.11 -16.00
CA LEU A 327 5.71 24.10 -15.39
C LEU A 327 5.28 22.66 -15.09
N PRO A 328 4.84 22.35 -13.87
CA PRO A 328 4.26 21.06 -13.55
C PRO A 328 2.96 20.82 -14.31
N CYS A 329 2.96 19.84 -15.20
CA CYS A 329 1.80 19.40 -15.95
C CYS A 329 1.94 17.90 -16.27
N ALA A 330 0.83 17.23 -16.54
CA ALA A 330 0.84 15.80 -16.86
C ALA A 330 -0.41 15.39 -17.64
N PRO A 331 -0.32 14.44 -18.58
CA PRO A 331 -1.48 13.75 -19.13
C PRO A 331 -2.09 12.83 -18.08
N ILE A 332 -3.39 12.55 -18.21
CA ILE A 332 -4.08 11.53 -17.40
C ILE A 332 -3.86 10.17 -18.06
N ASN A 333 -2.99 9.37 -17.50
CA ASN A 333 -2.60 8.06 -18.01
C ASN A 333 -3.52 6.94 -17.51
N SER A 334 -3.70 5.90 -18.33
CA SER A 334 -4.14 4.59 -17.86
C SER A 334 -3.05 3.92 -17.01
N ILE A 335 -3.40 2.86 -16.26
CA ILE A 335 -2.43 2.09 -15.47
C ILE A 335 -1.28 1.55 -16.35
N SER A 336 -1.59 1.02 -17.54
CA SER A 336 -0.55 0.54 -18.47
C SER A 336 0.38 1.66 -18.94
N GLN A 337 -0.16 2.81 -19.31
CA GLN A 337 0.64 3.98 -19.69
C GLN A 337 1.48 4.50 -18.50
N GLY A 338 0.95 4.43 -17.29
CA GLY A 338 1.69 4.77 -16.07
C GLY A 338 2.89 3.85 -15.84
N VAL A 339 2.72 2.55 -16.07
CA VAL A 339 3.83 1.57 -16.01
C VAL A 339 4.89 1.86 -17.06
N GLU A 340 4.51 2.11 -18.33
CA GLU A 340 5.47 2.48 -19.37
C GLU A 340 6.18 3.79 -19.04
N ARG A 341 5.45 4.79 -18.55
CA ARG A 341 6.06 6.05 -18.11
C ARG A 341 7.08 5.87 -17.00
N ALA A 342 6.79 4.98 -16.03
CA ALA A 342 7.75 4.66 -14.98
C ALA A 342 9.02 3.97 -15.54
N ARG A 343 8.89 3.13 -16.58
CA ARG A 343 10.05 2.56 -17.30
C ARG A 343 10.88 3.63 -18.00
N ASP A 344 10.25 4.56 -18.72
CA ASP A 344 10.93 5.68 -19.36
C ASP A 344 11.72 6.55 -18.39
N LEU A 345 11.23 6.65 -17.15
CA LEU A 345 11.89 7.33 -16.04
C LEU A 345 12.98 6.52 -15.34
N GLY A 346 13.24 5.28 -15.78
CA GLY A 346 14.24 4.39 -15.19
C GLY A 346 13.87 3.82 -13.81
N LEU A 347 12.56 3.76 -13.50
CA LEU A 347 12.09 3.30 -12.18
C LEU A 347 11.91 1.78 -12.09
N GLU A 348 11.97 1.06 -13.23
CA GLU A 348 11.81 -0.40 -13.29
C GLU A 348 10.60 -0.90 -12.49
N PRO A 349 9.37 -0.52 -12.85
CA PRO A 349 8.18 -0.68 -12.01
C PRO A 349 7.74 -2.14 -11.82
N ILE A 350 8.14 -3.05 -12.73
CA ILE A 350 7.82 -4.46 -12.69
C ILE A 350 9.10 -5.25 -12.44
N VAL A 351 9.01 -6.21 -11.53
CA VAL A 351 10.05 -7.20 -11.22
C VAL A 351 9.45 -8.60 -11.25
N GLU A 352 10.28 -9.58 -11.48
CA GLU A 352 9.90 -10.99 -11.37
C GLU A 352 10.18 -11.48 -9.95
N THR A 353 9.26 -12.28 -9.40
CA THR A 353 9.40 -12.96 -8.11
C THR A 353 9.30 -14.46 -8.30
N GLY A 354 10.06 -15.22 -7.51
CA GLY A 354 10.10 -16.67 -7.59
C GLY A 354 11.26 -17.20 -8.43
N GLN A 355 11.34 -18.51 -8.51
CA GLN A 355 12.41 -19.25 -9.20
C GLN A 355 11.84 -20.48 -9.90
N GLY A 356 12.60 -21.03 -10.87
CA GLY A 356 12.24 -22.26 -11.56
C GLY A 356 10.98 -22.09 -12.42
N GLU A 357 9.98 -22.94 -12.17
CA GLU A 357 8.75 -22.98 -12.97
C GLU A 357 7.73 -21.91 -12.54
N ARG A 358 7.83 -21.36 -11.31
CA ARG A 358 6.89 -20.35 -10.81
C ARG A 358 7.55 -19.00 -10.71
N ILE A 359 7.44 -18.22 -11.79
CA ILE A 359 7.91 -16.82 -11.86
C ILE A 359 6.70 -15.90 -12.09
N ILE A 360 6.44 -15.01 -11.14
CA ILE A 360 5.30 -14.09 -11.14
C ILE A 360 5.80 -12.65 -11.24
N PRO A 361 5.47 -11.91 -12.32
CA PRO A 361 5.72 -10.48 -12.38
C PRO A 361 4.87 -9.73 -11.34
N THR A 362 5.49 -8.78 -10.67
CA THR A 362 4.84 -7.98 -9.62
C THR A 362 5.32 -6.54 -9.67
N ILE A 363 4.60 -5.66 -8.99
CA ILE A 363 5.03 -4.26 -8.85
C ILE A 363 6.19 -4.20 -7.85
N ARG A 364 7.27 -3.54 -8.25
CA ARG A 364 8.46 -3.35 -7.42
C ARG A 364 8.13 -2.65 -6.10
N ASN A 365 8.79 -3.05 -5.03
CA ASN A 365 8.79 -2.29 -3.77
C ASN A 365 9.36 -0.87 -4.03
N PRO A 366 8.68 0.20 -3.59
CA PRO A 366 9.13 1.57 -3.86
C PRO A 366 10.40 1.96 -3.08
N ILE A 367 10.77 1.19 -2.05
CA ILE A 367 11.92 1.49 -1.20
C ILE A 367 13.20 0.98 -1.88
N ARG A 368 14.21 1.84 -2.00
CA ARG A 368 15.56 1.50 -2.43
C ARG A 368 16.54 1.82 -1.31
N LEU A 369 17.29 0.84 -0.88
CA LEU A 369 18.29 0.96 0.17
C LEU A 369 19.71 0.92 -0.43
N ALA A 370 20.59 1.81 0.03
CA ALA A 370 21.94 1.92 -0.55
C ALA A 370 22.92 0.85 -0.06
N LYS A 371 22.62 0.15 1.04
CA LYS A 371 23.53 -0.77 1.73
C LYS A 371 22.94 -2.16 1.99
N SER A 372 21.66 -2.31 1.89
CA SER A 372 20.94 -3.57 2.03
C SER A 372 20.00 -3.76 0.85
N GLU A 373 19.54 -4.98 0.62
CA GLU A 373 18.77 -5.32 -0.56
C GLU A 373 17.29 -5.54 -0.21
N VAL A 374 16.42 -5.23 -1.14
CA VAL A 374 15.02 -5.64 -1.16
C VAL A 374 14.93 -6.91 -1.97
N SER A 375 14.34 -7.95 -1.40
CA SER A 375 14.28 -9.28 -2.00
C SER A 375 13.02 -9.49 -2.86
N TYR A 376 13.17 -10.39 -3.87
CA TYR A 376 12.07 -10.85 -4.74
C TYR A 376 12.19 -12.37 -5.01
N ASP A 377 12.71 -13.14 -4.06
CA ASP A 377 13.15 -14.52 -4.25
C ASP A 377 11.98 -15.50 -4.35
N LEU A 378 10.88 -15.24 -3.62
CA LEU A 378 9.74 -16.15 -3.57
C LEU A 378 8.52 -15.56 -4.28
N ALA A 379 7.96 -16.33 -5.21
CA ALA A 379 6.64 -16.05 -5.76
C ALA A 379 5.57 -16.10 -4.64
N PRO A 380 4.40 -15.45 -4.81
CA PRO A 380 3.28 -15.67 -3.91
C PRO A 380 2.98 -17.18 -3.80
N PRO A 381 2.87 -17.74 -2.59
CA PRO A 381 2.78 -19.19 -2.41
C PRO A 381 1.40 -19.72 -2.86
N GLU A 382 1.37 -20.96 -3.33
CA GLU A 382 0.14 -21.74 -3.43
C GLU A 382 -0.36 -22.07 -2.02
N LEU A 383 -1.65 -22.40 -1.91
CA LEU A 383 -2.26 -22.72 -0.61
C LEU A 383 -1.59 -23.95 0.01
N GLY A 384 -0.99 -23.77 1.17
CA GLY A 384 -0.34 -24.83 1.93
C GLY A 384 0.97 -25.34 1.33
N ALA A 385 1.56 -24.64 0.37
CA ALA A 385 2.74 -25.10 -0.38
C ALA A 385 3.92 -25.48 0.54
N ASP A 386 4.03 -24.83 1.70
CA ASP A 386 5.15 -25.00 2.61
C ASP A 386 4.76 -25.71 3.92
N SER A 387 3.53 -26.28 4.00
CA SER A 387 2.98 -26.84 5.24
C SER A 387 3.88 -27.89 5.88
N ASP A 388 4.38 -28.84 5.13
CA ASP A 388 5.24 -29.91 5.66
C ASP A 388 6.59 -29.37 6.16
N GLN A 389 7.15 -28.40 5.45
CA GLN A 389 8.45 -27.82 5.79
C GLN A 389 8.33 -26.94 7.05
N VAL A 390 7.27 -26.11 7.15
CA VAL A 390 7.04 -25.27 8.33
C VAL A 390 6.77 -26.12 9.57
N ARG A 391 5.97 -27.22 9.44
CA ARG A 391 5.75 -28.16 10.53
C ARG A 391 7.05 -28.82 10.99
N ALA A 392 7.82 -29.35 10.06
CA ALA A 392 9.10 -29.99 10.37
C ALA A 392 10.08 -29.01 11.03
N TRP A 393 10.12 -27.76 10.58
CA TRP A 393 10.95 -26.73 11.18
C TRP A 393 10.52 -26.42 12.62
N ILE A 394 9.23 -26.16 12.88
CA ILE A 394 8.76 -25.82 14.22
C ILE A 394 8.89 -26.98 15.22
N ASP A 395 8.83 -28.21 14.75
CA ASP A 395 9.01 -29.40 15.59
C ASP A 395 10.51 -29.69 15.89
N SER A 396 11.42 -29.09 15.12
CA SER A 396 12.87 -29.21 15.35
C SER A 396 13.43 -28.22 16.39
N LEU A 397 12.65 -27.25 16.81
CA LEU A 397 13.01 -26.21 17.79
C LEU A 397 12.61 -26.59 19.20
#